data_713ffdb4a5b8f2e0251be406bac53b5d
#
_entry.id   713ffdb4a5b8f2e0251be406bac53b5d
#
_cell.length_a   1.000
_cell.length_b   1.000
_cell.length_c   1.000
_cell.angle_alpha   90.00
_cell.angle_beta   90.00
_cell.angle_gamma   90.00
#
_symmetry.space_group_name_H-M   'P 1'
#
loop_
_entity.id
_entity.type
_entity.pdbx_description
1 polymer ?
#
loop_
_entity_poly.entity_id
_entity_poly.type
_entity_poly.pdbx_seq_one_letter_code
_entity_poly.pdbx_strand_id
1 'polypeptide(L)'
;MPMASTKTATVLVLVAAGSKYETKDINGISHFLEHMTFKGTKKRPTPLDIAEPLDRVGGNYNAFTGQEYTGYYAKANGKHLDLLMNIISDITLNPNFDQKEINKERGVIIEEIN
;
A
#
# COMPACT_ATOMS: atom_id res chain seq x y z
N MET A 1 0.15 16.50 4.27
CA MET A 1 0.06 17.96 4.37
C MET A 1 1.42 18.59 4.08
N PRO A 2 1.51 19.53 3.16
CA PRO A 2 2.79 20.20 2.94
C PRO A 2 3.12 21.12 4.11
N MET A 3 4.39 21.16 4.46
CA MET A 3 4.90 22.03 5.51
C MET A 3 5.66 23.21 4.89
N ALA A 4 5.44 24.42 5.37
CA ALA A 4 6.07 25.61 4.81
C ALA A 4 7.61 25.59 4.90
N SER A 5 8.16 24.90 5.90
CA SER A 5 9.62 24.83 6.13
C SER A 5 10.29 23.66 5.42
N THR A 6 9.55 22.81 4.72
CA THR A 6 10.11 21.65 4.01
C THR A 6 9.62 21.59 2.58
N LYS A 7 10.41 20.94 1.72
CA LYS A 7 10.05 20.74 0.32
C LYS A 7 9.46 19.35 0.08
N THR A 8 9.25 18.56 1.12
CA THR A 8 8.70 17.21 1.00
C THR A 8 7.22 17.20 1.31
N ALA A 9 6.51 16.27 0.69
CA ALA A 9 5.10 16.01 0.96
C ALA A 9 4.91 14.51 1.17
N THR A 10 3.96 14.15 2.03
CA THR A 10 3.61 12.77 2.30
C THR A 10 2.11 12.61 2.08
N VAL A 11 1.73 11.57 1.33
CA VAL A 11 0.34 11.16 1.21
C VAL A 11 0.18 9.88 2.01
N LEU A 12 -0.73 9.89 2.97
CA LEU A 12 -1.00 8.76 3.84
C LEU A 12 -2.49 8.45 3.82
N VAL A 13 -2.82 7.19 3.57
CA VAL A 13 -4.18 6.69 3.69
C VAL A 13 -4.22 5.71 4.84
N LEU A 14 -5.09 5.96 5.81
CA LEU A 14 -5.34 5.08 6.94
C LEU A 14 -6.69 4.41 6.76
N VAL A 15 -6.68 3.09 6.85
CA VAL A 15 -7.90 2.29 6.78
C VAL A 15 -8.16 1.70 8.15
N ALA A 16 -9.39 1.82 8.66
CA ALA A 16 -9.78 1.25 9.94
C ALA A 16 -9.95 -0.27 9.81
N ALA A 17 -8.84 -0.93 9.53
CA ALA A 17 -8.76 -2.38 9.39
C ALA A 17 -7.42 -2.81 9.95
N GLY A 18 -7.43 -3.77 10.85
CA GLY A 18 -6.24 -4.28 11.49
C GLY A 18 -6.59 -5.52 12.27
N SER A 19 -5.60 -6.12 12.95
CA SER A 19 -5.81 -7.39 13.66
C SER A 19 -6.92 -7.32 14.71
N LYS A 20 -7.17 -6.14 15.29
CA LYS A 20 -8.24 -5.92 16.27
C LYS A 20 -9.64 -6.24 15.71
N TYR A 21 -9.85 -6.00 14.41
CA TYR A 21 -11.15 -6.17 13.77
C TYR A 21 -11.33 -7.55 13.15
N GLU A 22 -10.33 -8.41 13.25
CA GLU A 22 -10.34 -9.72 12.61
C GLU A 22 -10.91 -10.77 13.55
N THR A 23 -11.78 -11.61 13.00
CA THR A 23 -12.26 -12.81 13.71
C THR A 23 -11.32 -13.96 13.41
N LYS A 24 -11.53 -15.10 14.09
CA LYS A 24 -10.73 -16.30 13.87
C LYS A 24 -10.76 -16.74 12.40
N ASP A 25 -11.90 -16.55 11.73
CA ASP A 25 -12.09 -16.97 10.33
C ASP A 25 -11.35 -16.08 9.32
N ILE A 26 -11.11 -14.80 9.68
CA ILE A 26 -10.45 -13.85 8.79
C ILE A 26 -9.14 -13.33 9.37
N ASN A 27 -8.54 -14.10 10.29
CA ASN A 27 -7.28 -13.72 10.93
C ASN A 27 -6.18 -13.55 9.86
N GLY A 28 -5.50 -12.42 9.89
CA GLY A 28 -4.43 -12.11 8.95
C GLY A 28 -4.89 -11.44 7.66
N ILE A 29 -6.20 -11.17 7.49
CA ILE A 29 -6.71 -10.58 6.25
C ILE A 29 -6.18 -9.17 6.00
N SER A 30 -5.99 -8.38 7.04
CA SER A 30 -5.45 -7.02 6.90
C SER A 30 -4.02 -7.06 6.37
N HIS A 31 -3.20 -7.97 6.91
CA HIS A 31 -1.83 -8.17 6.45
C HIS A 31 -1.79 -8.68 5.00
N PHE A 32 -2.71 -9.58 4.66
CA PHE A 32 -2.85 -10.09 3.30
C PHE A 32 -3.20 -8.97 2.32
N LEU A 33 -4.16 -8.11 2.68
CA LEU A 33 -4.55 -6.98 1.84
C LEU A 33 -3.41 -5.98 1.66
N GLU A 34 -2.61 -5.76 2.72
CA GLU A 34 -1.42 -4.92 2.63
C GLU A 34 -0.46 -5.44 1.56
N HIS A 35 -0.18 -6.74 1.56
CA HIS A 35 0.68 -7.35 0.55
C HIS A 35 0.10 -7.21 -0.85
N MET A 36 -1.21 -7.44 -1.00
CA MET A 36 -1.85 -7.41 -2.32
C MET A 36 -1.96 -6.00 -2.91
N THR A 37 -2.02 -4.98 -2.06
CA THR A 37 -2.20 -3.60 -2.51
C THR A 37 -1.10 -3.15 -3.48
N PHE A 38 0.15 -3.56 -3.25
CA PHE A 38 1.28 -3.18 -4.10
C PHE A 38 1.55 -4.16 -5.25
N LYS A 39 0.67 -5.12 -5.48
CA LYS A 39 0.84 -6.10 -6.56
C LYS A 39 0.37 -5.61 -7.93
N GLY A 40 -0.49 -4.60 -7.95
CA GLY A 40 -0.95 -3.99 -9.18
C GLY A 40 -2.40 -3.53 -9.11
N THR A 41 -2.75 -2.68 -10.07
CA THR A 41 -4.11 -2.19 -10.29
C THR A 41 -4.43 -2.35 -11.76
N LYS A 42 -5.67 -2.02 -12.18
CA LYS A 42 -6.00 -2.00 -13.60
C LYS A 42 -5.14 -1.01 -14.37
N LYS A 43 -4.88 0.15 -13.77
CA LYS A 43 -4.09 1.22 -14.37
C LYS A 43 -2.60 0.93 -14.33
N ARG A 44 -2.17 0.23 -13.28
CA ARG A 44 -0.76 -0.15 -13.04
C ARG A 44 -0.69 -1.65 -12.76
N PRO A 45 -0.69 -2.48 -13.83
CA PRO A 45 -0.92 -3.93 -13.68
C PRO A 45 0.15 -4.71 -12.93
N THR A 46 1.38 -4.20 -12.85
CA THR A 46 2.47 -4.92 -12.19
C THR A 46 3.03 -4.12 -11.02
N PRO A 47 3.73 -4.78 -10.07
CA PRO A 47 4.42 -4.06 -9.00
C PRO A 47 5.39 -3.01 -9.51
N LEU A 48 6.07 -3.27 -10.62
CA LEU A 48 7.01 -2.33 -11.23
C LEU A 48 6.29 -1.07 -11.71
N ASP A 49 5.07 -1.21 -12.23
CA ASP A 49 4.28 -0.05 -12.68
C ASP A 49 3.95 0.89 -11.53
N ILE A 50 3.91 0.39 -10.31
CA ILE A 50 3.71 1.20 -9.10
C ILE A 50 5.05 1.77 -8.62
N ALA A 51 6.08 0.94 -8.54
CA ALA A 51 7.38 1.31 -7.98
C ALA A 51 8.17 2.27 -8.86
N GLU A 52 8.17 2.05 -10.17
CA GLU A 52 9.00 2.83 -11.09
C GLU A 52 8.73 4.33 -11.06
N PRO A 53 7.47 4.81 -11.13
CA PRO A 53 7.22 6.25 -11.05
C PRO A 53 7.69 6.86 -9.74
N LEU A 54 7.56 6.12 -8.63
CA LEU A 54 7.99 6.60 -7.32
C LEU A 54 9.51 6.63 -7.21
N ASP A 55 10.18 5.59 -7.70
CA ASP A 55 11.64 5.54 -7.70
C ASP A 55 12.23 6.64 -8.58
N ARG A 56 11.58 6.95 -9.69
CA ARG A 56 12.03 7.98 -10.63
C ARG A 56 12.08 9.36 -9.98
N VAL A 57 11.16 9.65 -9.06
CA VAL A 57 11.11 10.92 -8.35
C VAL A 57 11.82 10.86 -6.99
N GLY A 58 12.54 9.78 -6.71
CA GLY A 58 13.23 9.62 -5.44
C GLY A 58 12.32 9.43 -4.25
N GLY A 59 11.11 8.89 -4.50
CA GLY A 59 10.12 8.74 -3.45
C GLY A 59 10.36 7.53 -2.55
N ASN A 60 9.87 7.64 -1.33
CA ASN A 60 9.78 6.53 -0.39
C ASN A 60 8.32 6.15 -0.24
N TYR A 61 8.05 4.85 -0.19
CA TYR A 61 6.70 4.37 -0.02
C TYR A 61 6.71 3.07 0.78
N ASN A 62 5.65 2.83 1.51
CA ASN A 62 5.52 1.60 2.27
C ASN A 62 4.08 1.47 2.79
N ALA A 63 3.84 0.36 3.47
CA ALA A 63 2.58 0.11 4.15
C ALA A 63 2.88 -0.51 5.51
N PHE A 64 1.93 -0.40 6.41
CA PHE A 64 2.04 -1.03 7.72
C PHE A 64 0.66 -1.51 8.16
N THR A 65 0.63 -2.62 8.90
CA THR A 65 -0.59 -3.18 9.47
C THR A 65 -0.45 -3.19 10.99
N GLY A 66 -1.31 -2.43 11.66
CA GLY A 66 -1.38 -2.41 13.12
C GLY A 66 -2.62 -3.13 13.61
N GLN A 67 -2.91 -2.96 14.90
CA GLN A 67 -4.09 -3.55 15.51
C GLN A 67 -5.38 -2.83 15.09
N GLU A 68 -5.31 -1.52 14.92
CA GLU A 68 -6.48 -0.69 14.61
C GLU A 68 -6.50 -0.14 13.20
N TYR A 69 -5.32 0.03 12.58
CA TYR A 69 -5.19 0.68 11.28
C TYR A 69 -4.27 -0.09 10.38
N THR A 70 -4.58 -0.05 9.10
CA THR A 70 -3.64 -0.38 8.03
C THR A 70 -3.35 0.91 7.28
N GLY A 71 -2.08 1.25 7.11
CA GLY A 71 -1.68 2.49 6.48
C GLY A 71 -0.87 2.26 5.23
N TYR A 72 -1.06 3.15 4.24
CA TYR A 72 -0.32 3.15 2.98
C TYR A 72 0.18 4.57 2.76
N TYR A 73 1.47 4.74 2.50
CA TYR A 73 2.01 6.07 2.32
C TYR A 73 3.07 6.14 1.22
N ALA A 74 3.20 7.35 0.67
CA ALA A 74 4.29 7.69 -0.22
C ALA A 74 4.76 9.11 0.11
N LYS A 75 6.06 9.32 0.04
CA LYS A 75 6.71 10.59 0.38
C LYS A 75 7.71 10.94 -0.70
N ALA A 76 7.68 12.18 -1.16
CA ALA A 76 8.63 12.71 -2.14
C ALA A 76 8.66 14.23 -2.06
N ASN A 77 9.43 14.87 -2.94
CA ASN A 77 9.42 16.33 -3.05
C ASN A 77 7.99 16.80 -3.33
N GLY A 78 7.58 17.92 -2.70
CA GLY A 78 6.21 18.42 -2.79
C GLY A 78 5.72 18.73 -4.21
N LYS A 79 6.63 18.98 -5.16
CA LYS A 79 6.25 19.20 -6.56
C LYS A 79 5.64 17.95 -7.19
N HIS A 80 5.82 16.78 -6.57
CA HIS A 80 5.28 15.50 -7.05
C HIS A 80 4.02 15.08 -6.29
N LEU A 81 3.40 15.98 -5.54
CA LEU A 81 2.23 15.66 -4.72
C LEU A 81 1.10 15.01 -5.54
N ASP A 82 0.82 15.54 -6.73
CA ASP A 82 -0.22 14.98 -7.59
C ASP A 82 0.07 13.54 -7.97
N LEU A 83 1.33 13.22 -8.26
CA LEU A 83 1.74 11.85 -8.57
C LEU A 83 1.54 10.95 -7.37
N LEU A 84 1.96 11.40 -6.17
CA LEU A 84 1.80 10.63 -4.94
C LEU A 84 0.33 10.35 -4.66
N MET A 85 -0.52 11.35 -4.78
CA MET A 85 -1.97 11.20 -4.56
C MET A 85 -2.58 10.23 -5.56
N ASN A 86 -2.18 10.32 -6.83
CA ASN A 86 -2.68 9.46 -7.88
C ASN A 86 -2.33 7.99 -7.60
N ILE A 87 -1.07 7.72 -7.25
CA ILE A 87 -0.61 6.35 -7.01
C ILE A 87 -1.24 5.78 -5.74
N ILE A 88 -1.20 6.51 -4.63
CA ILE A 88 -1.73 6.01 -3.36
C ILE A 88 -3.24 5.78 -3.44
N SER A 89 -4.00 6.68 -4.07
CA SER A 89 -5.43 6.47 -4.23
C SER A 89 -5.72 5.28 -5.15
N ASP A 90 -4.93 5.11 -6.21
CA ASP A 90 -5.11 3.98 -7.13
C ASP A 90 -4.88 2.63 -6.44
N ILE A 91 -3.78 2.48 -5.70
CA ILE A 91 -3.48 1.21 -5.04
C ILE A 91 -4.42 0.89 -3.88
N THR A 92 -4.98 1.91 -3.22
CA THR A 92 -5.90 1.68 -2.10
C THR A 92 -7.34 1.48 -2.53
N LEU A 93 -7.77 2.12 -3.63
CA LEU A 93 -9.15 2.05 -4.10
C LEU A 93 -9.38 1.03 -5.21
N ASN A 94 -8.36 0.70 -5.99
CA ASN A 94 -8.51 -0.12 -7.19
C ASN A 94 -7.50 -1.27 -7.27
N PRO A 95 -7.23 -2.01 -6.19
CA PRO A 95 -6.27 -3.11 -6.27
C PRO A 95 -6.77 -4.19 -7.22
N ASN A 96 -5.83 -4.79 -7.95
CA ASN A 96 -6.12 -5.86 -8.88
C ASN A 96 -5.80 -7.21 -8.19
N PHE A 97 -6.82 -7.92 -7.74
CA PHE A 97 -6.64 -9.19 -7.04
C PHE A 97 -6.49 -10.35 -8.02
N ASP A 98 -5.31 -10.44 -8.65
CA ASP A 98 -4.98 -11.55 -9.55
C ASP A 98 -4.86 -12.86 -8.75
N GLN A 99 -5.50 -13.93 -9.24
CA GLN A 99 -5.56 -15.20 -8.53
C GLN A 99 -4.17 -15.81 -8.30
N LYS A 100 -3.27 -15.68 -9.27
CA LYS A 100 -1.89 -16.18 -9.11
C LYS A 100 -1.17 -15.47 -7.98
N GLU A 101 -1.33 -14.15 -7.92
CA GLU A 101 -0.69 -13.35 -6.87
C GLU A 101 -1.32 -13.63 -5.52
N ILE A 102 -2.63 -13.86 -5.47
CA ILE A 102 -3.32 -14.23 -4.23
C ILE A 102 -2.74 -15.54 -3.70
N ASN A 103 -2.59 -16.55 -4.54
CA ASN A 103 -2.05 -17.84 -4.13
C ASN A 103 -0.61 -17.75 -3.64
N LYS A 104 0.19 -16.96 -4.35
CA LYS A 104 1.61 -16.75 -3.99
C LYS A 104 1.73 -16.06 -2.63
N GLU A 105 0.99 -14.98 -2.42
CA GLU A 105 1.07 -14.21 -1.17
C GLU A 105 0.48 -14.97 0.00
N ARG A 106 -0.51 -15.82 -0.24
CA ARG A 106 -1.05 -16.68 0.81
C ARG A 106 0.05 -17.55 1.44
N GLY A 107 0.91 -18.12 0.60
CA GLY A 107 2.05 -18.92 1.08
C GLY A 107 3.03 -18.09 1.89
N VAL A 108 3.36 -16.90 1.43
CA VAL A 108 4.27 -15.97 2.13
C VAL A 108 3.69 -15.61 3.50
N ILE A 109 2.42 -15.25 3.56
CA ILE A 109 1.76 -14.85 4.81
C ILE A 109 1.72 -16.00 5.80
N ILE A 110 1.43 -17.21 5.34
CA ILE A 110 1.42 -18.40 6.21
C ILE A 110 2.81 -18.61 6.84
N GLU A 111 3.88 -18.43 6.07
CA GLU A 111 5.24 -18.53 6.61
C GLU A 111 5.53 -17.46 7.65
N GLU A 112 5.09 -16.22 7.41
CA GLU A 112 5.32 -15.12 8.34
C GLU A 112 4.57 -15.28 9.65
N ILE A 113 3.37 -15.85 9.61
CA ILE A 113 2.54 -16.05 10.80
C ILE A 113 3.07 -17.22 11.65
N ASN A 114 3.61 -18.24 11.01
CA ASN A 114 4.21 -19.37 11.70
C ASN A 114 5.63 -19.05 12.11
#